data_0fef6ac648e6a802dcd2913fdb97a04a
#
_entry.id   0fef6ac648e6a802dcd2913fdb97a04a
#
_cell.length_a   1.000
_cell.length_b   1.000
_cell.length_c   1.000
_cell.angle_alpha   90.00
_cell.angle_beta   90.00
_cell.angle_gamma   90.00
#
_symmetry.space_group_name_H-M   'P 1'
#
loop_
_entity.id
_entity.type
_entity.pdbx_description
1 polymer ?
#
loop_
_entity_poly.entity_id
_entity_poly.type
_entity_poly.pdbx_seq_one_letter_code
_entity_poly.pdbx_strand_id
1 'polypeptide(L)'
;MKHKFKYSSFVCFNKKTIRCFAIFSLILIILSFAFSGIVAYSSSKYNGITILLDAGHGGRDGGSVGVNGTIEKEINLQYTLLLKQKLSKVGYRVELTRKNDDGLY
;
A
#
# COMPACT_ATOMS: atom_id res chain seq x y z
N MET A 1 60.53 4.52 30.72
CA MET A 1 59.26 4.83 30.06
C MET A 1 58.19 3.83 30.53
N LYS A 2 57.23 4.27 31.38
CA LYS A 2 56.16 3.40 31.88
C LYS A 2 54.90 3.64 31.02
N HIS A 3 54.54 2.71 30.15
CA HIS A 3 53.28 2.73 29.40
C HIS A 3 52.13 2.44 30.38
N LYS A 4 51.31 3.43 30.66
CA LYS A 4 50.02 3.27 31.35
C LYS A 4 49.01 2.68 30.36
N PHE A 5 48.67 1.41 30.51
CA PHE A 5 47.49 0.81 29.86
C PHE A 5 46.23 1.48 30.41
N LYS A 6 45.50 2.14 29.53
CA LYS A 6 44.19 2.76 29.82
C LYS A 6 43.14 1.67 29.73
N TYR A 7 42.71 1.15 30.89
CA TYR A 7 41.60 0.18 30.93
C TYR A 7 40.32 0.85 30.40
N SER A 8 39.73 0.25 29.37
CA SER A 8 38.43 0.57 28.84
C SER A 8 37.39 0.38 29.93
N SER A 9 36.55 1.41 30.16
CA SER A 9 35.48 1.37 31.15
C SER A 9 34.46 0.28 30.77
N PHE A 10 34.50 -0.85 31.46
CA PHE A 10 33.47 -1.86 31.38
C PHE A 10 32.20 -1.29 32.01
N VAL A 11 31.22 -1.00 31.19
CA VAL A 11 29.91 -0.57 31.66
C VAL A 11 29.21 -1.76 32.32
N CYS A 12 29.18 -1.77 33.66
CA CYS A 12 28.52 -2.82 34.43
C CYS A 12 27.02 -2.57 34.44
N PHE A 13 26.27 -3.21 33.53
CA PHE A 13 24.81 -3.11 33.52
C PHE A 13 24.20 -3.84 34.71
N ASN A 14 23.32 -3.17 35.47
CA ASN A 14 22.56 -3.76 36.53
C ASN A 14 21.62 -4.85 35.95
N LYS A 15 21.42 -5.96 36.67
CA LYS A 15 20.53 -7.08 36.29
C LYS A 15 19.11 -6.61 35.91
N LYS A 16 18.59 -5.55 36.57
CA LYS A 16 17.31 -4.94 36.17
C LYS A 16 17.34 -4.30 34.80
N THR A 17 18.40 -3.58 34.46
CA THR A 17 18.57 -2.91 33.17
C THR A 17 18.65 -3.94 32.03
N ILE A 18 19.42 -5.03 32.24
CA ILE A 18 19.52 -6.12 31.25
C ILE A 18 18.14 -6.77 31.02
N ARG A 19 17.34 -7.01 32.07
CA ARG A 19 16.00 -7.57 31.93
C ARG A 19 15.06 -6.62 31.15
N CYS A 20 15.12 -5.32 31.42
CA CYS A 20 14.33 -4.33 30.70
C CYS A 20 14.69 -4.31 29.20
N PHE A 21 15.98 -4.34 28.85
CA PHE A 21 16.41 -4.41 27.45
C PHE A 21 15.97 -5.72 26.77
N ALA A 22 16.06 -6.85 27.47
CA ALA A 22 15.62 -8.13 26.94
C ALA A 22 14.09 -8.15 26.67
N ILE A 23 13.28 -7.61 27.56
CA ILE A 23 11.84 -7.51 27.37
C ILE A 23 11.52 -6.56 26.22
N PHE A 24 12.20 -5.42 26.14
CA PHE A 24 11.99 -4.45 25.06
C PHE A 24 12.34 -5.03 23.69
N SER A 25 13.48 -5.75 23.57
CA SER A 25 13.87 -6.42 22.33
C SER A 25 12.89 -7.53 21.94
N LEU A 26 12.35 -8.28 22.91
CA LEU A 26 11.34 -9.30 22.64
C LEU A 26 10.04 -8.69 22.09
N ILE A 27 9.59 -7.57 22.65
CA ILE A 27 8.41 -6.85 22.17
C ILE A 27 8.63 -6.35 20.73
N LEU A 28 9.80 -5.80 20.39
CA LEU A 28 10.11 -5.36 19.04
C LEU A 28 10.10 -6.53 18.03
N ILE A 29 10.61 -7.68 18.43
CA ILE A 29 10.57 -8.88 17.58
C ILE A 29 9.13 -9.33 17.34
N ILE A 30 8.29 -9.38 18.36
CA ILE A 30 6.88 -9.75 18.22
C ILE A 30 6.14 -8.75 17.30
N LEU A 31 6.38 -7.45 17.48
CA LEU A 31 5.78 -6.42 16.64
C LEU A 31 6.23 -6.54 15.17
N SER A 32 7.50 -6.89 14.92
CA SER A 32 8.00 -7.07 13.54
C SER A 32 7.35 -8.28 12.87
N PHE A 33 7.14 -9.38 13.59
CA PHE A 33 6.42 -10.55 13.06
C PHE A 33 4.94 -10.24 12.79
N ALA A 34 4.25 -9.54 13.70
CA ALA A 34 2.87 -9.12 13.53
C ALA A 34 2.73 -8.20 12.30
N PHE A 35 3.63 -7.24 12.13
CA PHE A 35 3.65 -6.34 10.97
C PHE A 35 3.88 -7.09 9.65
N SER A 36 4.81 -8.04 9.64
CA SER A 36 5.08 -8.88 8.45
C SER A 36 3.86 -9.71 8.05
N GLY A 37 3.13 -10.25 9.02
CA GLY A 37 1.89 -11.01 8.79
C GLY A 37 0.79 -10.14 8.16
N ILE A 38 0.64 -8.89 8.60
CA ILE A 38 -0.35 -7.94 8.05
C ILE A 38 -0.02 -7.60 6.60
N VAL A 39 1.24 -7.35 6.27
CA VAL A 39 1.68 -7.04 4.90
C VAL A 39 1.46 -8.24 3.97
N ALA A 40 1.76 -9.45 4.42
CA ALA A 40 1.54 -10.67 3.63
C ALA A 40 0.06 -10.95 3.37
N TYR A 41 -0.82 -10.69 4.35
CA TYR A 41 -2.27 -10.88 4.19
C TYR A 41 -2.88 -9.83 3.26
N SER A 42 -2.34 -8.60 3.22
CA SER A 42 -2.79 -7.52 2.32
C SER A 42 -2.36 -7.74 0.86
N SER A 43 -1.47 -8.67 0.58
CA SER A 43 -1.11 -9.06 -0.78
C SER A 43 -2.27 -9.89 -1.35
N SER A 44 -3.19 -9.23 -2.06
CA SER A 44 -4.27 -9.89 -2.79
C SER A 44 -3.67 -10.97 -3.68
N LYS A 45 -4.07 -12.23 -3.46
CA LYS A 45 -3.59 -13.37 -4.24
C LYS A 45 -4.02 -13.16 -5.69
N TYR A 46 -3.07 -12.74 -6.55
CA TYR A 46 -3.31 -12.61 -7.98
C TYR A 46 -3.77 -13.95 -8.55
N ASN A 47 -4.95 -13.97 -9.17
CA ASN A 47 -5.55 -15.18 -9.71
C ASN A 47 -5.13 -15.50 -11.15
N GLY A 48 -4.13 -14.80 -11.70
CA GLY A 48 -3.63 -15.01 -13.05
C GLY A 48 -4.43 -14.33 -14.16
N ILE A 49 -5.55 -13.66 -13.82
CA ILE A 49 -6.43 -13.00 -14.79
C ILE A 49 -6.20 -11.50 -14.79
N THR A 50 -5.95 -10.93 -15.97
CA THR A 50 -5.90 -9.48 -16.18
C THR A 50 -7.18 -9.03 -16.87
N ILE A 51 -7.84 -8.00 -16.32
CA ILE A 51 -9.06 -7.40 -16.84
C ILE A 51 -8.71 -5.99 -17.33
N LEU A 52 -9.05 -5.69 -18.56
CA LEU A 52 -9.00 -4.33 -19.09
C LEU A 52 -10.41 -3.72 -18.93
N LEU A 53 -10.49 -2.58 -18.28
CA LEU A 53 -11.71 -1.79 -18.17
C LEU A 53 -11.60 -0.56 -19.01
N ASP A 54 -12.61 -0.35 -19.87
CA ASP A 54 -12.75 0.82 -20.71
C ASP A 54 -13.78 1.79 -20.12
N ALA A 55 -13.34 3.01 -19.82
CA ALA A 55 -14.23 4.07 -19.39
C ALA A 55 -14.68 4.88 -20.61
N GLY A 56 -15.84 4.54 -21.16
CA GLY A 56 -16.40 5.19 -22.35
C GLY A 56 -16.42 6.71 -22.26
N HIS A 57 -16.28 7.39 -23.41
CA HIS A 57 -16.12 8.85 -23.53
C HIS A 57 -14.83 9.38 -22.90
N GLY A 58 -14.56 10.68 -22.94
CA GLY A 58 -13.39 11.33 -22.36
C GLY A 58 -12.82 12.46 -23.21
N GLY A 59 -12.07 13.34 -22.59
CA GLY A 59 -11.53 14.52 -23.26
C GLY A 59 -12.62 15.40 -23.86
N ARG A 60 -12.60 15.57 -25.18
CA ARG A 60 -13.58 16.38 -25.91
C ARG A 60 -14.95 15.71 -26.04
N ASP A 61 -14.98 14.39 -25.97
CA ASP A 61 -16.24 13.63 -26.02
C ASP A 61 -16.82 13.51 -24.60
N GLY A 62 -17.83 14.33 -24.32
CA GLY A 62 -18.52 14.30 -23.04
C GLY A 62 -19.53 13.18 -22.89
N GLY A 63 -20.00 12.61 -24.02
CA GLY A 63 -21.19 11.79 -24.04
C GLY A 63 -22.47 12.61 -23.77
N SER A 64 -23.49 11.97 -23.23
CA SER A 64 -24.77 12.58 -22.89
C SER A 64 -24.67 13.48 -21.63
N VAL A 65 -25.58 14.47 -21.55
CA VAL A 65 -25.71 15.34 -20.37
C VAL A 65 -27.05 15.06 -19.71
N GLY A 66 -27.02 14.67 -18.45
CA GLY A 66 -28.22 14.44 -17.66
C GLY A 66 -29.00 15.73 -17.34
N VAL A 67 -30.26 15.62 -16.96
CA VAL A 67 -31.14 16.76 -16.63
C VAL A 67 -30.58 17.62 -15.45
N ASN A 68 -29.75 17.07 -14.64
CA ASN A 68 -29.08 17.74 -13.52
C ASN A 68 -27.69 18.28 -13.88
N GLY A 69 -27.28 18.25 -15.16
CA GLY A 69 -25.97 18.69 -15.64
C GLY A 69 -24.84 17.67 -15.52
N THR A 70 -25.11 16.46 -15.05
CA THR A 70 -24.10 15.40 -14.94
C THR A 70 -23.65 14.93 -16.33
N ILE A 71 -22.36 14.84 -16.57
CA ILE A 71 -21.76 14.45 -17.84
C ILE A 71 -21.44 12.95 -17.83
N GLU A 72 -21.79 12.23 -18.88
CA GLU A 72 -21.65 10.77 -18.97
C GLU A 72 -20.21 10.30 -18.78
N LYS A 73 -19.22 10.97 -19.40
CA LYS A 73 -17.79 10.63 -19.26
C LYS A 73 -17.31 10.62 -17.81
N GLU A 74 -17.85 11.51 -16.96
CA GLU A 74 -17.47 11.59 -15.55
C GLU A 74 -18.01 10.40 -14.76
N ILE A 75 -19.26 10.04 -15.02
CA ILE A 75 -19.89 8.87 -14.42
C ILE A 75 -19.14 7.61 -14.83
N ASN A 76 -18.87 7.44 -16.13
CA ASN A 76 -18.16 6.28 -16.64
C ASN A 76 -16.79 6.12 -15.99
N LEU A 77 -16.04 7.20 -15.84
CA LEU A 77 -14.75 7.16 -15.16
C LEU A 77 -14.89 6.77 -13.69
N GLN A 78 -15.84 7.36 -12.97
CA GLN A 78 -16.06 7.05 -11.54
C GLN A 78 -16.42 5.57 -11.35
N TYR A 79 -17.35 5.03 -12.14
CA TYR A 79 -17.73 3.62 -12.09
C TYR A 79 -16.57 2.70 -12.40
N THR A 80 -15.78 3.03 -13.42
CA THR A 80 -14.62 2.24 -13.83
C THR A 80 -13.56 2.19 -12.72
N LEU A 81 -13.29 3.32 -12.06
CA LEU A 81 -12.35 3.39 -10.93
C LEU A 81 -12.84 2.58 -9.72
N LEU A 82 -14.13 2.66 -9.39
CA LEU A 82 -14.74 1.86 -8.33
C LEU A 82 -14.70 0.36 -8.64
N LEU A 83 -15.00 -0.01 -9.87
CA LEU A 83 -14.96 -1.41 -10.32
C LEU A 83 -13.52 -1.96 -10.26
N LYS A 84 -12.53 -1.19 -10.73
CA LYS A 84 -11.12 -1.54 -10.57
C LYS A 84 -10.78 -1.84 -9.12
N GLN A 85 -11.17 -0.96 -8.19
CA GLN A 85 -10.88 -1.15 -6.77
C GLN A 85 -11.48 -2.46 -6.24
N LYS A 86 -12.73 -2.77 -6.61
CA LYS A 86 -13.43 -3.99 -6.18
C LYS A 86 -12.78 -5.24 -6.75
N LEU A 87 -12.50 -5.26 -8.06
CA LEU A 87 -11.89 -6.40 -8.73
C LEU A 87 -10.46 -6.66 -8.23
N SER A 88 -9.67 -5.60 -7.98
CA SER A 88 -8.33 -5.76 -7.42
C SER A 88 -8.35 -6.38 -6.02
N LYS A 89 -9.36 -6.06 -5.19
CA LYS A 89 -9.52 -6.66 -3.85
C LYS A 89 -9.78 -8.18 -3.89
N VAL A 90 -10.37 -8.69 -4.95
CA VAL A 90 -10.64 -10.13 -5.12
C VAL A 90 -9.55 -10.84 -5.94
N GLY A 91 -8.44 -10.16 -6.24
CA GLY A 91 -7.24 -10.77 -6.81
C GLY A 91 -7.10 -10.66 -8.33
N TYR A 92 -7.89 -9.85 -9.00
CA TYR A 92 -7.69 -9.56 -10.43
C TYR A 92 -6.65 -8.45 -10.62
N ARG A 93 -5.81 -8.59 -11.63
CA ARG A 93 -5.05 -7.48 -12.17
C ARG A 93 -5.97 -6.66 -13.06
N VAL A 94 -6.08 -5.34 -12.80
CA VAL A 94 -7.01 -4.48 -13.55
C VAL A 94 -6.26 -3.30 -14.15
N GLU A 95 -6.28 -3.23 -15.48
CA GLU A 95 -5.78 -2.12 -16.26
C GLU A 95 -6.94 -1.24 -16.74
N LEU A 96 -6.67 0.04 -16.96
CA LEU A 96 -7.67 1.02 -17.41
C LEU A 96 -7.21 1.65 -18.72
N THR A 97 -8.15 1.91 -19.62
CA THR A 97 -7.89 2.67 -20.85
C THR A 97 -7.59 4.13 -20.56
N ARG A 98 -8.24 4.73 -19.54
CA ARG A 98 -7.94 6.07 -19.04
C ARG A 98 -8.10 6.14 -17.52
N LYS A 99 -7.40 7.06 -16.87
CA LYS A 99 -7.41 7.27 -15.39
C LYS A 99 -7.89 8.66 -14.99
N ASN A 100 -8.04 9.54 -15.94
CA ASN A 100 -8.46 10.94 -15.82
C ASN A 100 -9.38 11.29 -16.99
N ASP A 101 -9.64 12.59 -17.23
CA ASP A 101 -10.49 13.06 -18.33
C ASP A 101 -9.75 13.08 -19.69
N ASP A 102 -8.78 12.22 -19.90
CA ASP A 102 -8.12 12.10 -21.21
C ASP A 102 -9.01 11.38 -22.22
N GLY A 103 -9.00 11.84 -23.47
CA GLY A 103 -9.55 11.11 -24.60
C GLY A 103 -8.51 10.13 -25.16
N LEU A 104 -8.99 9.05 -25.80
CA LEU A 104 -8.13 8.03 -26.42
C LEU A 104 -7.64 8.42 -27.84
N TYR A 105 -7.67 9.73 -28.18
CA TYR A 105 -7.30 10.22 -29.51
C TYR A 105 -6.02 11.01 -29.47
#